data_ee2f142f07b733904ce052847d02b30e
#
_entry.id   ee2f142f07b733904ce052847d02b30e
#
_cell.length_a   1.000
_cell.length_b   1.000
_cell.length_c   1.000
_cell.angle_alpha   90.00
_cell.angle_beta   90.00
_cell.angle_gamma   90.00
#
_symmetry.space_group_name_H-M   'P 1'
#
loop_
_entity.id
_entity.type
_entity.pdbx_description
1 polymer ?
#
loop_
_entity_poly.entity_id
_entity_poly.type
_entity_poly.pdbx_seq_one_letter_code
_entity_poly.pdbx_strand_id
1 'polypeptide(L)'
;MLNEKKTWVEKYRAVSLKNLKGQDEAIFRLKRFIIDFRQGKHAALIYGASGTGKTAMVYALARDLGFEVLELNASSLRNREQIETILNPASSQASLFAKSKIILIDEIDGISGRDRGGIDAVLGLITTTRYPIFITTNDAWQHKLNSLRQKTDMIEVKEIGYKVITGILDEICKKEGIGFDAELLKSIAIK
;
A
#
# COMPACT_ATOMS: atom_id res chain seq x y z
N MET A 1 -8.70 -7.43 -32.09
CA MET A 1 -8.20 -7.18 -30.71
C MET A 1 -9.28 -6.39 -30.00
N LEU A 2 -10.05 -7.04 -29.12
CA LEU A 2 -11.10 -6.39 -28.32
C LEU A 2 -10.39 -5.42 -27.35
N ASN A 3 -10.66 -4.14 -27.52
CA ASN A 3 -10.18 -3.09 -26.63
C ASN A 3 -10.98 -3.22 -25.33
N GLU A 4 -10.49 -4.00 -24.36
CA GLU A 4 -11.13 -4.10 -23.04
C GLU A 4 -11.18 -2.69 -22.45
N LYS A 5 -12.38 -2.14 -22.36
CA LYS A 5 -12.60 -0.83 -21.72
C LYS A 5 -12.22 -0.99 -20.24
N LYS A 6 -11.05 -0.47 -19.88
CA LYS A 6 -10.63 -0.41 -18.47
C LYS A 6 -11.71 0.28 -17.65
N THR A 7 -12.01 -0.26 -16.49
CA THR A 7 -12.90 0.41 -15.52
C THR A 7 -12.31 1.75 -15.09
N TRP A 8 -13.13 2.67 -14.62
CA TRP A 8 -12.62 3.96 -14.13
C TRP A 8 -11.65 3.80 -12.96
N VAL A 9 -11.88 2.80 -12.11
CA VAL A 9 -10.98 2.47 -11.00
C VAL A 9 -9.59 2.12 -11.52
N GLU A 10 -9.49 1.38 -12.60
CA GLU A 10 -8.20 1.03 -13.22
C GLU A 10 -7.60 2.19 -14.02
N LYS A 11 -8.45 2.92 -14.78
CA LYS A 11 -8.03 4.03 -15.64
C LYS A 11 -7.47 5.20 -14.84
N TYR A 12 -8.10 5.51 -13.70
CA TYR A 12 -7.74 6.65 -12.83
C TYR A 12 -6.97 6.27 -11.58
N ARG A 13 -6.51 5.01 -11.49
CA ARG A 13 -5.62 4.59 -10.40
C ARG A 13 -4.39 5.49 -10.37
N ALA A 14 -4.05 6.00 -9.18
CA ALA A 14 -2.87 6.85 -9.02
C ALA A 14 -1.60 6.11 -9.48
N VAL A 15 -0.90 6.71 -10.45
CA VAL A 15 0.35 6.15 -11.01
C VAL A 15 1.59 6.75 -10.35
N SER A 16 1.44 7.85 -9.61
CA SER A 16 2.49 8.55 -8.88
C SER A 16 1.92 9.09 -7.57
N LEU A 17 2.75 9.29 -6.57
CA LEU A 17 2.36 9.93 -5.31
C LEU A 17 1.79 11.35 -5.52
N LYS A 18 2.21 12.04 -6.57
CA LYS A 18 1.67 13.37 -6.93
C LYS A 18 0.20 13.32 -7.34
N ASN A 19 -0.30 12.16 -7.76
CA ASN A 19 -1.70 11.98 -8.14
C ASN A 19 -2.63 11.66 -6.94
N LEU A 20 -2.05 11.37 -5.77
CA LEU A 20 -2.81 11.11 -4.55
C LEU A 20 -3.13 12.45 -3.88
N LYS A 21 -4.41 12.79 -3.83
CA LYS A 21 -4.89 14.05 -3.27
C LYS A 21 -5.31 13.88 -1.81
N GLY A 22 -5.04 14.90 -0.98
CA GLY A 22 -5.47 14.93 0.41
C GLY A 22 -4.70 14.01 1.36
N GLN A 23 -3.52 13.50 0.93
CA GLN A 23 -2.70 12.57 1.72
C GLN A 23 -1.26 13.07 1.92
N ASP A 24 -1.06 14.39 1.95
CA ASP A 24 0.28 14.99 1.95
C ASP A 24 1.14 14.54 3.13
N GLU A 25 0.56 14.43 4.33
CA GLU A 25 1.28 13.97 5.53
C GLU A 25 1.70 12.51 5.41
N ALA A 26 0.79 11.63 4.98
CA ALA A 26 1.10 10.22 4.78
C ALA A 26 2.18 10.03 3.71
N ILE A 27 2.09 10.78 2.60
CA ILE A 27 3.09 10.77 1.52
C ILE A 27 4.45 11.23 2.04
N PHE A 28 4.49 12.29 2.84
CA PHE A 28 5.73 12.78 3.44
C PHE A 28 6.38 11.71 4.33
N ARG A 29 5.62 11.10 5.23
CA ARG A 29 6.11 10.05 6.13
C ARG A 29 6.57 8.81 5.37
N LEU A 30 5.84 8.43 4.32
CA LEU A 30 6.20 7.30 3.46
C LEU A 30 7.54 7.53 2.74
N LYS A 31 7.75 8.72 2.18
CA LYS A 31 9.02 9.10 1.55
C LYS A 31 10.16 9.14 2.56
N ARG A 32 9.92 9.71 3.73
CA ARG A 32 10.91 9.76 4.80
C ARG A 32 11.32 8.36 5.25
N PHE A 33 10.36 7.45 5.42
CA PHE A 33 10.64 6.05 5.76
C PHE A 33 11.63 5.40 4.77
N ILE A 34 11.46 5.61 3.46
CA ILE A 34 12.38 5.07 2.44
C ILE A 34 13.77 5.70 2.53
N ILE A 35 13.86 7.00 2.76
CA ILE A 35 15.16 7.71 2.88
C ILE A 35 15.92 7.22 4.12
N ASP A 36 15.20 7.04 5.23
CA ASP A 36 15.77 6.65 6.52
C ASP A 36 15.91 5.12 6.68
N PHE A 37 15.44 4.35 5.67
CA PHE A 37 15.42 2.89 5.73
C PHE A 37 16.83 2.31 5.95
N ARG A 38 16.93 1.46 6.96
CA ARG A 38 18.13 0.69 7.28
C ARG A 38 17.76 -0.79 7.34
N GLN A 39 18.59 -1.64 6.75
CA GLN A 39 18.38 -3.09 6.78
C GLN A 39 18.15 -3.59 8.21
N GLY A 40 17.11 -4.38 8.40
CA GLY A 40 16.80 -5.08 9.65
C GLY A 40 16.27 -4.21 10.78
N LYS A 41 15.92 -2.93 10.52
CA LYS A 41 15.50 -2.05 11.61
C LYS A 41 13.99 -1.82 11.69
N HIS A 42 13.31 -1.54 10.59
CA HIS A 42 11.90 -1.14 10.65
C HIS A 42 11.13 -1.57 9.40
N ALA A 43 9.83 -1.75 9.59
CA ALA A 43 8.83 -1.76 8.53
C ALA A 43 7.90 -0.56 8.73
N ALA A 44 7.12 -0.20 7.73
CA ALA A 44 6.07 0.81 7.86
C ALA A 44 4.70 0.11 7.94
N LEU A 45 3.91 0.43 8.97
CA LEU A 45 2.51 0.00 9.10
C LEU A 45 1.60 1.15 8.68
N ILE A 46 0.99 1.01 7.51
CA ILE A 46 0.06 1.98 6.91
C ILE A 46 -1.35 1.60 7.33
N TYR A 47 -2.04 2.48 8.04
CA TYR A 47 -3.37 2.20 8.57
C TYR A 47 -4.36 3.33 8.28
N GLY A 48 -5.65 2.99 8.27
CA GLY A 48 -6.75 3.90 8.02
C GLY A 48 -7.95 3.18 7.41
N ALA A 49 -9.07 3.85 7.26
CA ALA A 49 -10.31 3.26 6.75
C ALA A 49 -10.12 2.58 5.38
N SER A 50 -11.01 1.64 5.07
CA SER A 50 -11.01 1.01 3.74
C SER A 50 -11.23 2.07 2.64
N GLY A 51 -10.62 1.89 1.48
CA GLY A 51 -10.77 2.81 0.36
C GLY A 51 -9.94 4.11 0.43
N THR A 52 -9.18 4.36 1.50
CA THR A 52 -8.37 5.60 1.64
C THR A 52 -7.11 5.62 0.76
N GLY A 53 -6.80 4.53 0.07
CA GLY A 53 -5.68 4.47 -0.88
C GLY A 53 -4.37 3.92 -0.32
N LYS A 54 -4.37 3.20 0.80
CA LYS A 54 -3.17 2.62 1.44
C LYS A 54 -2.30 1.82 0.46
N THR A 55 -2.88 0.81 -0.16
CA THR A 55 -2.20 -0.05 -1.15
C THR A 55 -1.77 0.73 -2.39
N ALA A 56 -2.65 1.62 -2.90
CA ALA A 56 -2.34 2.47 -4.05
C ALA A 56 -1.13 3.39 -3.79
N MET A 57 -0.97 3.87 -2.57
CA MET A 57 0.14 4.72 -2.14
C MET A 57 1.48 3.98 -2.23
N VAL A 58 1.55 2.72 -1.81
CA VAL A 58 2.77 1.90 -1.92
C VAL A 58 3.14 1.64 -3.38
N TYR A 59 2.16 1.31 -4.22
CA TYR A 59 2.41 1.14 -5.66
C TYR A 59 2.85 2.43 -6.35
N ALA A 60 2.25 3.57 -6.00
CA ALA A 60 2.65 4.88 -6.52
C ALA A 60 4.08 5.23 -6.10
N LEU A 61 4.44 4.98 -4.84
CA LEU A 61 5.82 5.15 -4.35
C LEU A 61 6.81 4.28 -5.12
N ALA A 62 6.50 2.99 -5.28
CA ALA A 62 7.36 2.05 -5.99
C ALA A 62 7.61 2.50 -7.44
N ARG A 63 6.57 2.97 -8.13
CA ARG A 63 6.69 3.50 -9.49
C ARG A 63 7.55 4.76 -9.55
N ASP A 64 7.34 5.69 -8.63
CA ASP A 64 8.14 6.93 -8.55
C ASP A 64 9.62 6.66 -8.32
N LEU A 65 9.95 5.56 -7.63
CA LEU A 65 11.33 5.14 -7.34
C LEU A 65 11.89 4.15 -8.36
N GLY A 66 11.08 3.62 -9.27
CA GLY A 66 11.47 2.56 -10.20
C GLY A 66 11.70 1.20 -9.51
N PHE A 67 11.07 0.96 -8.38
CA PHE A 67 11.16 -0.28 -7.60
C PHE A 67 10.11 -1.29 -8.05
N GLU A 68 10.41 -2.57 -7.86
CA GLU A 68 9.46 -3.67 -8.02
C GLU A 68 8.70 -3.90 -6.71
N VAL A 69 7.38 -4.15 -6.78
CA VAL A 69 6.58 -4.52 -5.61
C VAL A 69 6.42 -6.03 -5.57
N LEU A 70 6.86 -6.62 -4.47
CA LEU A 70 6.57 -8.01 -4.11
C LEU A 70 5.40 -8.02 -3.13
N GLU A 71 4.22 -8.32 -3.64
CA GLU A 71 3.01 -8.36 -2.83
C GLU A 71 2.83 -9.74 -2.18
N LEU A 72 2.57 -9.72 -0.88
CA LEU A 72 2.22 -10.87 -0.05
C LEU A 72 0.84 -10.62 0.55
N ASN A 73 -0.10 -11.49 0.24
CA ASN A 73 -1.36 -11.51 0.95
C ASN A 73 -1.21 -12.16 2.32
N ALA A 74 -1.99 -11.70 3.29
CA ALA A 74 -2.01 -12.27 4.65
C ALA A 74 -2.19 -13.80 4.68
N SER A 75 -2.95 -14.36 3.71
CA SER A 75 -3.13 -15.80 3.54
C SER A 75 -1.86 -16.52 3.08
N SER A 76 -1.00 -15.85 2.31
CA SER A 76 0.26 -16.40 1.78
C SER A 76 1.35 -16.49 2.85
N LEU A 77 1.23 -15.72 3.94
CA LEU A 77 2.19 -15.73 5.05
C LEU A 77 2.21 -17.07 5.83
N ARG A 78 1.24 -17.94 5.60
CA ARG A 78 1.22 -19.31 6.14
C ARG A 78 2.14 -20.26 5.38
N ASN A 79 2.52 -19.89 4.15
CA ASN A 79 3.37 -20.71 3.32
C ASN A 79 4.83 -20.29 3.48
N ARG A 80 5.57 -21.07 4.29
CA ARG A 80 6.99 -20.86 4.57
C ARG A 80 7.84 -20.81 3.29
N GLU A 81 7.49 -21.59 2.29
CA GLU A 81 8.21 -21.62 1.00
C GLU A 81 8.12 -20.29 0.25
N GLN A 82 6.96 -19.60 0.30
CA GLN A 82 6.81 -18.29 -0.33
C GLN A 82 7.66 -17.24 0.39
N ILE A 83 7.71 -17.29 1.71
CA ILE A 83 8.56 -16.40 2.51
C ILE A 83 10.03 -16.67 2.21
N GLU A 84 10.43 -17.94 2.15
CA GLU A 84 11.81 -18.35 1.82
C GLU A 84 12.19 -17.95 0.38
N THR A 85 11.28 -18.01 -0.58
CA THR A 85 11.49 -17.54 -1.96
C THR A 85 11.78 -16.04 -2.02
N ILE A 86 11.14 -15.25 -1.16
CA ILE A 86 11.37 -13.80 -1.06
C ILE A 86 12.68 -13.50 -0.33
N LEU A 87 13.01 -14.29 0.69
CA LEU A 87 14.21 -14.13 1.50
C LEU A 87 15.47 -14.62 0.80
N ASN A 88 15.36 -15.57 -0.15
CA ASN A 88 16.49 -16.17 -0.82
C ASN A 88 16.84 -15.43 -2.13
N PRO A 89 17.76 -14.46 -2.09
CA PRO A 89 18.19 -13.76 -3.30
C PRO A 89 18.93 -14.67 -4.30
N ALA A 90 19.30 -15.87 -3.89
CA ALA A 90 19.97 -16.86 -4.75
C ALA A 90 19.01 -17.58 -5.72
N SER A 91 17.70 -17.60 -5.44
CA SER A 91 16.70 -18.20 -6.34
C SER A 91 16.24 -17.26 -7.46
N SER A 92 16.48 -15.97 -7.33
CA SER A 92 16.34 -15.00 -8.43
C SER A 92 17.71 -14.83 -9.06
N GLN A 93 17.89 -15.30 -10.30
CA GLN A 93 19.06 -14.95 -11.12
C GLN A 93 19.36 -13.48 -10.91
N ALA A 94 20.52 -13.19 -10.35
CA ALA A 94 20.99 -11.82 -10.15
C ALA A 94 21.11 -11.16 -11.54
N SER A 95 20.02 -10.57 -12.01
CA SER A 95 20.07 -9.71 -13.18
C SER A 95 20.99 -8.56 -12.80
N LEU A 96 21.98 -8.28 -13.63
CA LEU A 96 22.83 -7.08 -13.56
C LEU A 96 22.00 -5.78 -13.55
N PHE A 97 20.68 -5.88 -13.78
CA PHE A 97 19.67 -4.82 -13.78
C PHE A 97 18.62 -5.02 -12.66
N ALA A 98 18.99 -5.69 -11.57
CA ALA A 98 18.03 -5.94 -10.47
C ALA A 98 17.50 -4.60 -9.92
N LYS A 99 16.26 -4.29 -10.26
CA LYS A 99 15.55 -3.15 -9.65
C LYS A 99 15.47 -3.37 -8.15
N SER A 100 15.65 -2.31 -7.39
CA SER A 100 15.35 -2.35 -5.95
C SER A 100 13.90 -2.79 -5.73
N LYS A 101 13.63 -3.49 -4.62
CA LYS A 101 12.33 -4.11 -4.35
C LYS A 101 11.71 -3.52 -3.10
N ILE A 102 10.39 -3.51 -3.08
CA ILE A 102 9.55 -3.22 -1.91
C ILE A 102 8.74 -4.46 -1.62
N ILE A 103 8.65 -4.87 -0.37
CA ILE A 103 7.74 -5.92 0.07
C ILE A 103 6.46 -5.24 0.56
N LEU A 104 5.33 -5.61 -0.01
CA LEU A 104 4.00 -5.16 0.44
C LEU A 104 3.27 -6.34 1.07
N ILE A 105 2.88 -6.20 2.33
CA ILE A 105 2.00 -7.13 3.03
C ILE A 105 0.64 -6.44 3.15
N ASP A 106 -0.27 -6.82 2.26
CA ASP A 106 -1.58 -6.17 2.17
C ASP A 106 -2.60 -6.82 3.09
N GLU A 107 -3.44 -5.98 3.73
CA GLU A 107 -4.56 -6.39 4.59
C GLU A 107 -4.16 -7.39 5.70
N ILE A 108 -3.13 -7.04 6.51
CA ILE A 108 -2.63 -7.89 7.60
C ILE A 108 -3.73 -8.24 8.63
N ASP A 109 -4.77 -7.44 8.74
CA ASP A 109 -5.94 -7.69 9.55
C ASP A 109 -6.75 -8.92 9.12
N GLY A 110 -6.60 -9.38 7.87
CA GLY A 110 -7.17 -10.64 7.38
C GLY A 110 -6.55 -11.91 7.99
N ILE A 111 -5.42 -11.83 8.69
CA ILE A 111 -4.86 -12.97 9.43
C ILE A 111 -5.80 -13.31 10.59
N SER A 112 -6.28 -14.57 10.62
CA SER A 112 -7.17 -15.02 11.69
C SER A 112 -6.42 -15.02 13.03
N GLY A 113 -7.11 -14.65 14.12
CA GLY A 113 -6.52 -14.63 15.46
C GLY A 113 -6.03 -16.01 15.97
N ARG A 114 -6.39 -17.10 15.26
CA ARG A 114 -5.90 -18.46 15.52
C ARG A 114 -4.55 -18.73 14.85
N ASP A 115 -4.14 -17.90 13.88
CA ASP A 115 -2.89 -18.02 13.12
C ASP A 115 -1.80 -17.14 13.74
N ARG A 116 -1.38 -17.46 14.97
CA ARG A 116 -0.26 -16.75 15.63
C ARG A 116 1.03 -16.79 14.79
N GLY A 117 1.24 -17.85 14.01
CA GLY A 117 2.42 -18.00 13.14
C GLY A 117 2.55 -16.95 12.04
N GLY A 118 1.44 -16.36 11.55
CA GLY A 118 1.49 -15.35 10.50
C GLY A 118 2.15 -14.04 10.95
N ILE A 119 1.80 -13.54 12.13
CA ILE A 119 2.43 -12.32 12.69
C ILE A 119 3.91 -12.58 13.03
N ASP A 120 4.23 -13.73 13.59
CA ASP A 120 5.62 -14.09 13.91
C ASP A 120 6.47 -14.22 12.64
N ALA A 121 5.89 -14.74 11.54
CA ALA A 121 6.56 -14.79 10.25
C ALA A 121 6.86 -13.38 9.70
N VAL A 122 5.93 -12.43 9.82
CA VAL A 122 6.15 -11.03 9.44
C VAL A 122 7.25 -10.40 10.31
N LEU A 123 7.23 -10.61 11.61
CA LEU A 123 8.28 -10.12 12.52
C LEU A 123 9.64 -10.70 12.17
N GLY A 124 9.70 -11.99 11.83
CA GLY A 124 10.92 -12.62 11.32
C GLY A 124 11.39 -11.99 10.02
N LEU A 125 10.48 -11.73 9.07
CA LEU A 125 10.77 -11.07 7.81
C LEU A 125 11.34 -9.66 8.02
N ILE A 126 10.77 -8.86 8.93
CA ILE A 126 11.26 -7.52 9.27
C ILE A 126 12.73 -7.53 9.72
N THR A 127 13.13 -8.56 10.47
CA THR A 127 14.49 -8.65 11.00
C THR A 127 15.53 -9.16 10.00
N THR A 128 15.10 -9.95 9.01
CA THR A 128 16.01 -10.67 8.11
C THR A 128 16.13 -10.05 6.72
N THR A 129 15.09 -9.35 6.25
CA THR A 129 15.08 -8.77 4.91
C THR A 129 15.98 -7.55 4.78
N ARG A 130 16.51 -7.37 3.57
CA ARG A 130 17.23 -6.16 3.14
C ARG A 130 16.32 -5.17 2.38
N TYR A 131 15.06 -5.53 2.16
CA TYR A 131 14.11 -4.70 1.42
C TYR A 131 13.17 -3.97 2.38
N PRO A 132 12.74 -2.74 2.08
CA PRO A 132 11.73 -2.06 2.85
C PRO A 132 10.40 -2.81 2.80
N ILE A 133 9.76 -2.97 3.96
CA ILE A 133 8.45 -3.62 4.10
C ILE A 133 7.40 -2.55 4.39
N PHE A 134 6.32 -2.59 3.63
CA PHE A 134 5.09 -1.86 3.90
C PHE A 134 3.98 -2.86 4.23
N ILE A 135 3.30 -2.61 5.33
CA ILE A 135 2.20 -3.44 5.82
C ILE A 135 0.95 -2.57 5.82
N THR A 136 -0.15 -3.03 5.25
CA THR A 136 -1.42 -2.29 5.32
C THR A 136 -2.40 -2.96 6.27
N THR A 137 -3.23 -2.15 6.91
CA THR A 137 -4.35 -2.62 7.76
C THR A 137 -5.45 -1.56 7.79
N ASN A 138 -6.69 -2.00 7.97
CA ASN A 138 -7.79 -1.08 8.20
C ASN A 138 -7.81 -0.59 9.65
N ASP A 139 -7.47 -1.45 10.60
CA ASP A 139 -7.41 -1.13 12.02
C ASP A 139 -6.08 -1.61 12.62
N ALA A 140 -5.19 -0.66 12.90
CA ALA A 140 -3.89 -0.95 13.51
C ALA A 140 -3.99 -1.28 15.00
N TRP A 141 -5.12 -1.00 15.66
CA TRP A 141 -5.27 -1.12 17.12
C TRP A 141 -5.76 -2.49 17.57
N GLN A 142 -6.04 -3.39 16.64
CA GLN A 142 -6.34 -4.79 16.97
C GLN A 142 -5.24 -5.38 17.85
N HIS A 143 -5.63 -6.10 18.89
CA HIS A 143 -4.71 -6.67 19.89
C HIS A 143 -3.61 -7.55 19.24
N LYS A 144 -3.96 -8.32 18.21
CA LYS A 144 -3.02 -9.18 17.47
C LYS A 144 -1.88 -8.41 16.79
N LEU A 145 -2.05 -7.10 16.50
CA LEU A 145 -1.05 -6.25 15.84
C LEU A 145 -0.14 -5.49 16.82
N ASN A 146 -0.26 -5.72 18.15
CA ASN A 146 0.54 -5.03 19.14
C ASN A 146 2.05 -5.14 18.90
N SER A 147 2.53 -6.35 18.60
CA SER A 147 3.94 -6.61 18.35
C SER A 147 4.45 -5.94 17.07
N LEU A 148 3.61 -5.87 16.03
CA LEU A 148 3.94 -5.15 14.80
C LEU A 148 4.03 -3.64 15.03
N ARG A 149 3.08 -3.04 15.79
CA ARG A 149 3.12 -1.61 16.11
C ARG A 149 4.43 -1.19 16.81
N GLN A 150 4.98 -2.06 17.66
CA GLN A 150 6.24 -1.78 18.36
C GLN A 150 7.48 -1.87 17.45
N LYS A 151 7.36 -2.54 16.31
CA LYS A 151 8.46 -2.82 15.37
C LYS A 151 8.33 -2.08 14.04
N THR A 152 7.34 -1.20 13.92
CA THR A 152 7.03 -0.50 12.66
C THR A 152 6.86 0.99 12.86
N ASP A 153 7.16 1.76 11.83
CA ASP A 153 6.80 3.17 11.75
C ASP A 153 5.32 3.28 11.35
N MET A 154 4.53 3.89 12.22
CA MET A 154 3.09 4.02 12.04
C MET A 154 2.78 5.17 11.07
N ILE A 155 2.10 4.90 9.96
CA ILE A 155 1.68 5.90 8.96
C ILE A 155 0.16 5.87 8.84
N GLU A 156 -0.48 6.94 9.31
CA GLU A 156 -1.93 7.08 9.20
C GLU A 156 -2.31 7.63 7.82
N VAL A 157 -3.28 6.98 7.17
CA VAL A 157 -3.91 7.45 5.94
C VAL A 157 -5.33 7.87 6.28
N LYS A 158 -5.55 9.16 6.40
CA LYS A 158 -6.83 9.75 6.83
C LYS A 158 -7.90 9.62 5.75
N GLU A 159 -9.14 9.65 6.16
CA GLU A 159 -10.25 9.78 5.21
C GLU A 159 -10.16 11.10 4.45
N ILE A 160 -10.45 11.03 3.17
CA ILE A 160 -10.42 12.21 2.29
C ILE A 160 -11.74 12.95 2.46
N GLY A 161 -11.66 14.23 2.79
CA GLY A 161 -12.85 15.06 2.94
C GLY A 161 -13.62 15.21 1.60
N TYR A 162 -14.95 15.33 1.69
CA TYR A 162 -15.86 15.38 0.54
C TYR A 162 -15.45 16.42 -0.51
N LYS A 163 -14.89 17.56 -0.11
CA LYS A 163 -14.42 18.61 -1.04
C LYS A 163 -13.32 18.13 -1.98
N VAL A 164 -12.39 17.33 -1.45
CA VAL A 164 -11.30 16.74 -2.26
C VAL A 164 -11.87 15.67 -3.19
N ILE A 165 -12.80 14.84 -2.69
CA ILE A 165 -13.48 13.81 -3.49
C ILE A 165 -14.26 14.45 -4.63
N THR A 166 -15.04 15.50 -4.35
CA THR A 166 -15.76 16.27 -5.38
C THR A 166 -14.81 16.81 -6.45
N GLY A 167 -13.65 17.33 -6.06
CA GLY A 167 -12.64 17.81 -7.00
C GLY A 167 -12.06 16.70 -7.88
N ILE A 168 -11.84 15.48 -7.32
CA ILE A 168 -11.40 14.32 -8.09
C ILE A 168 -12.46 13.88 -9.10
N LEU A 169 -13.71 13.81 -8.66
CA LEU A 169 -14.85 13.45 -9.53
C LEU A 169 -15.03 14.46 -10.68
N ASP A 170 -14.94 15.76 -10.39
CA ASP A 170 -15.00 16.82 -11.38
C ASP A 170 -13.92 16.65 -12.46
N GLU A 171 -12.67 16.42 -12.06
CA GLU A 171 -11.58 16.17 -13.00
C GLU A 171 -11.81 14.92 -13.87
N ILE A 172 -12.36 13.85 -13.30
CA ILE A 172 -12.66 12.62 -14.04
C ILE A 172 -13.78 12.88 -15.05
N CYS A 173 -14.88 13.52 -14.63
CA CYS A 173 -15.98 13.85 -15.51
C CYS A 173 -15.54 14.72 -16.69
N LYS A 174 -14.70 15.73 -16.43
CA LYS A 174 -14.12 16.57 -17.50
C LYS A 174 -13.29 15.76 -18.48
N LYS A 175 -12.46 14.83 -18.00
CA LYS A 175 -11.64 13.96 -18.86
C LYS A 175 -12.47 12.98 -19.69
N GLU A 176 -13.59 12.54 -19.17
CA GLU A 176 -14.52 11.65 -19.87
C GLU A 176 -15.54 12.37 -20.77
N GLY A 177 -15.52 13.72 -20.76
CA GLY A 177 -16.51 14.53 -21.51
C GLY A 177 -17.94 14.39 -21.00
N ILE A 178 -18.11 14.08 -19.71
CA ILE A 178 -19.44 13.90 -19.10
C ILE A 178 -19.86 15.22 -18.47
N GLY A 179 -21.03 15.72 -18.92
CA GLY A 179 -21.69 16.83 -18.25
C GLY A 179 -22.19 16.38 -16.86
N PHE A 180 -22.01 17.23 -15.87
CA PHE A 180 -22.42 16.95 -14.49
C PHE A 180 -22.98 18.17 -13.81
N ASP A 181 -23.83 17.94 -12.81
CA ASP A 181 -24.28 18.92 -11.85
C ASP A 181 -23.39 18.90 -10.62
N ALA A 182 -22.92 20.06 -10.15
CA ALA A 182 -22.05 20.21 -9.00
C ALA A 182 -22.71 19.65 -7.72
N GLU A 183 -24.02 19.81 -7.54
CA GLU A 183 -24.75 19.26 -6.39
C GLU A 183 -24.81 17.73 -6.44
N LEU A 184 -24.91 17.14 -7.62
CA LEU A 184 -24.87 15.69 -7.80
C LEU A 184 -23.49 15.13 -7.38
N LEU A 185 -22.39 15.74 -7.85
CA LEU A 185 -21.05 15.30 -7.45
C LEU A 185 -20.83 15.42 -5.95
N LYS A 186 -21.30 16.48 -5.34
CA LYS A 186 -21.24 16.66 -3.90
C LYS A 186 -22.03 15.60 -3.14
N SER A 187 -23.21 15.24 -3.59
CA SER A 187 -24.04 14.19 -2.98
C SER A 187 -23.36 12.81 -3.04
N ILE A 188 -22.66 12.51 -4.14
CA ILE A 188 -21.86 11.27 -4.28
C ILE A 188 -20.65 11.28 -3.34
N ALA A 189 -19.99 12.43 -3.18
CA ALA A 189 -18.79 12.57 -2.37
C ALA A 189 -19.05 12.51 -0.83
N ILE A 190 -20.30 12.69 -0.40
CA ILE A 190 -20.70 12.65 1.03
C ILE A 190 -21.09 11.22 1.47
N LYS A 191 -21.42 10.32 0.55
CA LYS A 191 -21.79 8.92 0.85
C LYS A 191 -20.55 8.08 1.15
#